data_8ec322a47dd0a261d5087ed84cacab3d
#
_entry.id   8ec322a47dd0a261d5087ed84cacab3d
#
_cell.length_a   1.000
_cell.length_b   1.000
_cell.length_c   1.000
_cell.angle_alpha   90.00
_cell.angle_beta   90.00
_cell.angle_gamma   90.00
#
_symmetry.space_group_name_H-M   'P 1'
#
loop_
_entity.id
_entity.type
_entity.pdbx_description
1 polymer ?
#
loop_
_entity_poly.entity_id
_entity_poly.type
_entity_poly.pdbx_seq_one_letter_code
_entity_poly.pdbx_strand_id
1 'polypeptide(L)'
;MQDKIHVETYIPFGEYTSVFYHPSLFGFNNEYSNIYVKNQFPPFPSEMQRSYEQIVKKLELYKNSFLETCQFIPEYILINEIIPEHILIKFCQYMEKMNNLVFQKTEKPNDYSILLKITKIIKEIECYHLSVNNNEYGTKIKYDPWKSTTGRMGLCSGSFPISNLPKTERHLLPPSNDLLVEFDYNSAEIRTLLALSNKQQPLQDIHEWHMSLYQEKKTREEIKSDFYKWLYGNRNSSSIYSQFYKTDDVVAQFFNGEQIETPFGRVIKSDEFHALSYIIQSTTSDLFFESLYNVLEYMKKHRINSHIAWTLHDSVVFDMYQRDMVHLENMKNIFSQTSLGTYLVNVSQGKNYGQMERINEF
;
A
#
# COMPACT_ATOMS: atom_id res chain seq x y z
N MET A 1 -1.00 -26.88 23.03
CA MET A 1 -1.98 -25.91 22.58
C MET A 1 -1.97 -25.99 21.06
N GLN A 2 -3.02 -26.55 20.44
CA GLN A 2 -3.11 -26.60 18.99
C GLN A 2 -3.27 -25.18 18.49
N ASP A 3 -2.36 -24.74 17.62
CA ASP A 3 -2.44 -23.47 16.94
C ASP A 3 -3.79 -23.40 16.19
N LYS A 4 -4.68 -22.54 16.68
CA LYS A 4 -5.94 -22.25 16.01
C LYS A 4 -5.58 -21.53 14.72
N ILE A 5 -5.66 -22.22 13.58
CA ILE A 5 -5.52 -21.60 12.27
C ILE A 5 -6.71 -20.65 12.12
N HIS A 6 -6.42 -19.37 12.09
CA HIS A 6 -7.40 -18.33 11.93
C HIS A 6 -7.71 -18.16 10.43
N VAL A 7 -8.88 -18.60 9.99
CA VAL A 7 -9.40 -18.24 8.68
C VAL A 7 -10.13 -16.92 8.81
N GLU A 8 -9.46 -15.85 8.40
CA GLU A 8 -10.07 -14.52 8.36
C GLU A 8 -10.94 -14.41 7.10
N THR A 9 -12.24 -14.60 7.25
CA THR A 9 -13.19 -14.31 6.17
C THR A 9 -13.71 -12.90 6.37
N TYR A 10 -13.29 -11.99 5.49
CA TYR A 10 -13.75 -10.60 5.52
C TYR A 10 -15.15 -10.50 4.95
N ILE A 11 -16.10 -10.25 5.81
CA ILE A 11 -17.48 -9.95 5.43
C ILE A 11 -17.64 -8.44 5.53
N PRO A 12 -17.81 -7.71 4.40
CA PRO A 12 -17.99 -6.25 4.44
C PRO A 12 -19.31 -5.91 5.12
N PHE A 13 -19.24 -5.23 6.25
CA PHE A 13 -20.39 -4.78 7.01
C PHE A 13 -20.37 -3.25 7.14
N GLY A 14 -20.94 -2.54 6.17
CA GLY A 14 -20.86 -1.09 6.06
C GLY A 14 -19.43 -0.63 5.81
N GLU A 15 -18.95 0.28 6.67
CA GLU A 15 -17.56 0.71 6.72
C GLU A 15 -16.70 -0.20 7.60
N TYR A 16 -17.30 -1.22 8.23
CA TYR A 16 -16.65 -2.11 9.17
C TYR A 16 -16.31 -3.44 8.53
N THR A 17 -15.11 -3.94 8.81
CA THR A 17 -14.66 -5.27 8.46
C THR A 17 -14.79 -6.14 9.69
N SER A 18 -15.51 -7.24 9.60
CA SER A 18 -15.68 -8.17 10.73
C SER A 18 -15.10 -9.53 10.39
N VAL A 19 -14.56 -10.17 11.42
CA VAL A 19 -13.97 -11.51 11.32
C VAL A 19 -14.98 -12.52 11.87
N PHE A 20 -15.22 -13.59 11.12
CA PHE A 20 -16.12 -14.66 11.53
C PHE A 20 -15.36 -16.00 11.68
N TYR A 21 -15.59 -16.66 12.78
CA TYR A 21 -14.99 -17.94 13.13
C TYR A 21 -16.03 -19.03 13.22
N HIS A 22 -15.80 -20.14 12.51
CA HIS A 22 -16.57 -21.35 12.72
C HIS A 22 -15.73 -22.60 12.43
N PRO A 23 -15.86 -23.69 13.23
CA PRO A 23 -15.09 -24.91 13.03
C PRO A 23 -15.25 -25.56 11.65
N SER A 24 -16.41 -25.40 10.99
CA SER A 24 -16.67 -25.94 9.64
C SER A 24 -15.90 -25.21 8.53
N LEU A 25 -15.22 -24.09 8.85
CA LEU A 25 -14.40 -23.31 7.92
C LEU A 25 -12.91 -23.69 8.02
N PHE A 26 -12.55 -24.68 8.85
CA PHE A 26 -11.18 -25.18 8.91
C PHE A 26 -10.79 -25.89 7.61
N GLY A 27 -9.59 -25.56 7.13
CA GLY A 27 -9.04 -26.15 5.90
C GLY A 27 -9.30 -25.34 4.64
N PHE A 28 -9.90 -24.13 4.76
CA PHE A 28 -10.00 -23.21 3.64
C PHE A 28 -8.60 -22.73 3.23
N ASN A 29 -8.40 -22.57 1.92
CA ASN A 29 -7.13 -22.05 1.41
C ASN A 29 -6.95 -20.60 1.88
N ASN A 30 -5.83 -20.33 2.55
CA ASN A 30 -5.48 -19.00 3.07
C ASN A 30 -4.91 -18.06 2.00
N GLU A 31 -4.85 -18.51 0.73
CA GLU A 31 -4.43 -17.65 -0.37
C GLU A 31 -5.53 -16.63 -0.73
N TYR A 32 -5.12 -15.45 -1.12
CA TYR A 32 -6.02 -14.36 -1.50
C TYR A 32 -6.37 -14.48 -2.98
N SER A 33 -7.46 -15.13 -3.29
CA SER A 33 -7.94 -15.35 -4.68
C SER A 33 -8.20 -14.03 -5.43
N ASN A 34 -8.55 -12.96 -4.72
CA ASN A 34 -8.72 -11.63 -5.30
C ASN A 34 -7.43 -11.09 -5.93
N ILE A 35 -6.25 -11.49 -5.44
CA ILE A 35 -4.96 -11.13 -6.02
C ILE A 35 -4.76 -11.82 -7.37
N TYR A 36 -5.15 -13.09 -7.50
CA TYR A 36 -5.04 -13.86 -8.75
C TYR A 36 -5.80 -13.20 -9.90
N VAL A 37 -6.94 -12.62 -9.61
CA VAL A 37 -7.85 -12.03 -10.60
C VAL A 37 -7.93 -10.51 -10.52
N LYS A 38 -7.11 -9.85 -9.73
CA LYS A 38 -7.09 -8.39 -9.53
C LYS A 38 -8.51 -7.85 -9.25
N ASN A 39 -9.22 -8.48 -8.32
CA ASN A 39 -10.64 -8.24 -7.98
C ASN A 39 -11.66 -8.48 -9.12
N GLN A 40 -11.25 -9.03 -10.27
CA GLN A 40 -12.14 -9.36 -11.39
C GLN A 40 -12.58 -10.83 -11.33
N PHE A 41 -13.38 -11.17 -10.34
CA PHE A 41 -13.86 -12.53 -10.17
C PHE A 41 -14.66 -13.01 -11.36
N PRO A 42 -14.48 -14.29 -11.79
CA PRO A 42 -15.33 -14.88 -12.77
C PRO A 42 -16.78 -14.96 -12.23
N PRO A 43 -17.79 -14.97 -13.10
CA PRO A 43 -19.16 -15.16 -12.65
C PRO A 43 -19.30 -16.54 -11.97
N PHE A 44 -20.18 -16.62 -10.97
CA PHE A 44 -20.55 -17.90 -10.38
C PHE A 44 -21.15 -18.84 -11.45
N PRO A 45 -20.91 -20.14 -11.36
CA PRO A 45 -21.66 -21.12 -12.16
C PRO A 45 -23.16 -20.86 -12.05
N SER A 46 -23.89 -20.92 -13.18
CA SER A 46 -25.31 -20.56 -13.27
C SER A 46 -26.20 -21.29 -12.26
N GLU A 47 -25.86 -22.53 -11.95
CA GLU A 47 -26.53 -23.37 -10.95
C GLU A 47 -26.39 -22.87 -9.50
N MET A 48 -25.34 -22.11 -9.20
CA MET A 48 -25.07 -21.58 -7.87
C MET A 48 -25.40 -20.10 -7.72
N GLN A 49 -25.47 -19.37 -8.82
CA GLN A 49 -25.62 -17.92 -8.81
C GLN A 49 -26.86 -17.45 -8.06
N ARG A 50 -28.03 -18.07 -8.38
CA ARG A 50 -29.31 -17.72 -7.72
C ARG A 50 -29.25 -17.91 -6.19
N SER A 51 -28.64 -19.00 -5.75
CA SER A 51 -28.50 -19.29 -4.31
C SER A 51 -27.54 -18.37 -3.61
N TYR A 52 -26.44 -18.01 -4.27
CA TYR A 52 -25.49 -17.00 -3.78
C TYR A 52 -26.13 -15.61 -3.64
N GLU A 53 -26.83 -15.15 -4.69
CA GLU A 53 -27.55 -13.87 -4.66
C GLU A 53 -28.59 -13.80 -3.52
N GLN A 54 -29.27 -14.92 -3.24
CA GLN A 54 -30.21 -14.98 -2.11
C GLN A 54 -29.51 -14.85 -0.75
N ILE A 55 -28.31 -15.40 -0.60
CA ILE A 55 -27.51 -15.26 0.62
C ILE A 55 -27.02 -13.83 0.77
N VAL A 56 -26.48 -13.23 -0.31
CA VAL A 56 -26.03 -11.82 -0.30
C VAL A 56 -27.18 -10.88 0.06
N LYS A 57 -28.37 -11.04 -0.54
CA LYS A 57 -29.55 -10.25 -0.19
C LYS A 57 -29.93 -10.35 1.29
N LYS A 58 -29.81 -11.56 1.88
CA LYS A 58 -30.07 -11.73 3.31
C LYS A 58 -29.02 -11.01 4.19
N LEU A 59 -27.74 -11.10 3.81
CA LEU A 59 -26.67 -10.36 4.51
C LEU A 59 -26.93 -8.86 4.48
N GLU A 60 -27.31 -8.31 3.32
CA GLU A 60 -27.63 -6.90 3.16
C GLU A 60 -28.85 -6.48 3.99
N LEU A 61 -29.89 -7.31 4.06
CA LEU A 61 -31.05 -7.03 4.90
C LEU A 61 -30.68 -6.91 6.38
N TYR A 62 -29.91 -7.87 6.92
CA TYR A 62 -29.46 -7.81 8.32
C TYR A 62 -28.58 -6.59 8.58
N LYS A 63 -27.65 -6.30 7.66
CA LYS A 63 -26.79 -5.12 7.72
C LYS A 63 -27.60 -3.83 7.77
N ASN A 64 -28.52 -3.65 6.82
CA ASN A 64 -29.34 -2.44 6.72
C ASN A 64 -30.24 -2.28 7.95
N SER A 65 -30.92 -3.34 8.41
CA SER A 65 -31.72 -3.31 9.63
C SER A 65 -30.90 -2.92 10.85
N PHE A 66 -29.67 -3.42 10.96
CA PHE A 66 -28.76 -3.04 12.04
C PHE A 66 -28.40 -1.55 11.96
N LEU A 67 -27.98 -1.06 10.79
CA LEU A 67 -27.57 0.33 10.58
C LEU A 67 -28.75 1.31 10.79
N GLU A 68 -29.98 0.92 10.44
CA GLU A 68 -31.18 1.71 10.67
C GLU A 68 -31.59 1.78 12.16
N THR A 69 -31.27 0.73 12.92
CA THR A 69 -31.72 0.60 14.32
C THR A 69 -30.69 1.16 15.31
N CYS A 70 -29.40 1.11 14.97
CA CYS A 70 -28.32 1.55 15.84
C CYS A 70 -28.01 3.03 15.62
N GLN A 71 -28.40 3.86 16.59
CA GLN A 71 -28.00 5.29 16.65
C GLN A 71 -26.51 5.48 17.00
N PHE A 72 -25.87 4.44 17.51
CA PHE A 72 -24.46 4.41 17.87
C PHE A 72 -23.86 3.07 17.44
N ILE A 73 -22.84 3.11 16.61
CA ILE A 73 -22.14 1.92 16.16
C ILE A 73 -20.95 1.72 17.09
N PRO A 74 -20.91 0.63 17.87
CA PRO A 74 -19.80 0.34 18.76
C PRO A 74 -18.53 0.07 17.96
N GLU A 75 -17.38 0.39 18.55
CA GLU A 75 -16.04 0.22 17.93
C GLU A 75 -15.75 -1.23 17.50
N TYR A 76 -16.39 -2.19 18.17
CA TYR A 76 -16.26 -3.63 17.90
C TYR A 76 -17.63 -4.28 17.78
N ILE A 77 -17.92 -4.83 16.61
CA ILE A 77 -19.14 -5.58 16.34
C ILE A 77 -18.77 -7.02 16.00
N LEU A 78 -19.27 -7.97 16.76
CA LEU A 78 -19.22 -9.36 16.38
C LEU A 78 -20.33 -9.66 15.38
N ILE A 79 -19.99 -9.89 14.14
CA ILE A 79 -20.96 -10.06 13.04
C ILE A 79 -21.96 -11.20 13.30
N ASN A 80 -21.56 -12.24 14.03
CA ASN A 80 -22.41 -13.36 14.44
C ASN A 80 -23.48 -12.98 15.49
N GLU A 81 -23.38 -11.81 16.11
CA GLU A 81 -24.43 -11.26 16.98
C GLU A 81 -25.51 -10.55 16.18
N ILE A 82 -25.21 -10.15 14.94
CA ILE A 82 -26.11 -9.41 14.06
C ILE A 82 -26.70 -10.32 12.99
N ILE A 83 -25.87 -11.19 12.42
CA ILE A 83 -26.26 -12.07 11.32
C ILE A 83 -26.30 -13.51 11.81
N PRO A 84 -27.39 -14.24 11.59
CA PRO A 84 -27.49 -15.64 11.97
C PRO A 84 -26.34 -16.48 11.39
N GLU A 85 -25.70 -17.26 12.25
CA GLU A 85 -24.50 -18.04 11.94
C GLU A 85 -24.66 -18.93 10.70
N HIS A 86 -25.82 -19.55 10.51
CA HIS A 86 -26.09 -20.40 9.35
C HIS A 86 -26.07 -19.62 8.01
N ILE A 87 -26.33 -18.32 8.01
CA ILE A 87 -26.21 -17.45 6.84
C ILE A 87 -24.74 -17.14 6.58
N LEU A 88 -23.98 -16.81 7.63
CA LEU A 88 -22.54 -16.56 7.54
C LEU A 88 -21.79 -17.78 7.02
N ILE A 89 -22.08 -18.97 7.58
CA ILE A 89 -21.48 -20.24 7.13
C ILE A 89 -21.75 -20.49 5.65
N LYS A 90 -23.00 -20.31 5.20
CA LYS A 90 -23.34 -20.49 3.78
C LYS A 90 -22.62 -19.49 2.89
N PHE A 91 -22.54 -18.24 3.29
CA PHE A 91 -21.80 -17.22 2.55
C PHE A 91 -20.32 -17.62 2.40
N CYS A 92 -19.66 -17.99 3.50
CA CYS A 92 -18.26 -18.44 3.48
C CYS A 92 -18.07 -19.68 2.58
N GLN A 93 -18.98 -20.63 2.60
CA GLN A 93 -18.95 -21.81 1.70
C GLN A 93 -19.05 -21.43 0.22
N TYR A 94 -19.85 -20.42 -0.13
CA TYR A 94 -19.90 -19.91 -1.51
C TYR A 94 -18.62 -19.19 -1.90
N MET A 95 -18.07 -18.36 -1.00
CA MET A 95 -16.79 -17.69 -1.24
C MET A 95 -15.66 -18.69 -1.44
N GLU A 96 -15.61 -19.77 -0.63
CA GLU A 96 -14.64 -20.84 -0.81
C GLU A 96 -14.74 -21.50 -2.19
N LYS A 97 -15.96 -21.83 -2.62
CA LYS A 97 -16.18 -22.40 -3.95
C LYS A 97 -15.70 -21.45 -5.05
N MET A 98 -15.92 -20.14 -4.91
CA MET A 98 -15.40 -19.14 -5.83
C MET A 98 -13.87 -19.10 -5.81
N ASN A 99 -13.26 -19.09 -4.62
CA ASN A 99 -11.80 -19.12 -4.47
C ASN A 99 -11.20 -20.35 -5.16
N ASN A 100 -11.78 -21.53 -4.94
CA ASN A 100 -11.33 -22.76 -5.56
C ASN A 100 -11.45 -22.72 -7.10
N LEU A 101 -12.51 -22.10 -7.64
CA LEU A 101 -12.64 -21.89 -9.09
C LEU A 101 -11.55 -20.97 -9.64
N VAL A 102 -11.20 -19.92 -8.91
CA VAL A 102 -10.11 -19.01 -9.28
C VAL A 102 -8.79 -19.78 -9.30
N PHE A 103 -8.45 -20.50 -8.23
CA PHE A 103 -7.19 -21.25 -8.14
C PHE A 103 -7.07 -22.36 -9.18
N GLN A 104 -8.20 -22.97 -9.61
CA GLN A 104 -8.19 -23.97 -10.66
C GLN A 104 -8.02 -23.38 -12.07
N LYS A 105 -8.45 -22.14 -12.30
CA LYS A 105 -8.50 -21.53 -13.63
C LYS A 105 -7.43 -20.48 -13.88
N THR A 106 -6.76 -20.00 -12.82
CA THR A 106 -5.82 -18.88 -12.90
C THR A 106 -4.52 -19.27 -12.21
N GLU A 107 -3.42 -19.13 -12.91
CA GLU A 107 -2.09 -19.33 -12.32
C GLU A 107 -1.76 -18.26 -11.29
N LYS A 108 -0.97 -18.63 -10.31
CA LYS A 108 -0.48 -17.71 -9.29
C LYS A 108 0.40 -16.64 -9.95
N PRO A 109 0.07 -15.35 -9.84
CA PRO A 109 0.87 -14.31 -10.47
C PRO A 109 2.26 -14.19 -9.81
N ASN A 110 3.27 -13.83 -10.59
CA ASN A 110 4.66 -13.69 -10.13
C ASN A 110 4.79 -12.64 -9.00
N ASP A 111 3.97 -11.59 -9.05
CA ASP A 111 3.91 -10.51 -8.07
C ASP A 111 2.99 -10.80 -6.87
N TYR A 112 2.50 -12.04 -6.72
CA TYR A 112 1.60 -12.41 -5.60
C TYR A 112 2.15 -12.03 -4.24
N SER A 113 3.43 -12.27 -4.00
CA SER A 113 4.06 -12.02 -2.68
C SER A 113 3.99 -10.55 -2.28
N ILE A 114 4.30 -9.65 -3.21
CA ILE A 114 4.24 -8.22 -2.94
C ILE A 114 2.79 -7.73 -2.83
N LEU A 115 1.90 -8.22 -3.68
CA LEU A 115 0.48 -7.87 -3.63
C LEU A 115 -0.19 -8.31 -2.32
N LEU A 116 0.23 -9.45 -1.77
CA LEU A 116 -0.22 -9.89 -0.45
C LEU A 116 0.22 -8.93 0.67
N LYS A 117 1.48 -8.47 0.64
CA LYS A 117 2.00 -7.46 1.59
C LYS A 117 1.20 -6.16 1.48
N ILE A 118 0.97 -5.68 0.26
CA ILE A 118 0.17 -4.49 -0.03
C ILE A 118 -1.25 -4.63 0.51
N THR A 119 -1.91 -5.76 0.25
CA THR A 119 -3.29 -6.02 0.73
C THR A 119 -3.36 -5.96 2.25
N LYS A 120 -2.36 -6.51 2.97
CA LYS A 120 -2.31 -6.45 4.43
C LYS A 120 -2.12 -5.03 4.95
N ILE A 121 -1.28 -4.22 4.30
CA ILE A 121 -1.09 -2.80 4.65
C ILE A 121 -2.38 -2.00 4.43
N ILE A 122 -3.05 -2.21 3.29
CA ILE A 122 -4.33 -1.53 3.00
C ILE A 122 -5.34 -1.82 4.12
N LYS A 123 -5.45 -3.08 4.55
CA LYS A 123 -6.35 -3.45 5.64
C LYS A 123 -6.03 -2.75 6.96
N GLU A 124 -4.75 -2.59 7.31
CA GLU A 124 -4.36 -1.84 8.50
C GLU A 124 -4.77 -0.36 8.39
N ILE A 125 -4.55 0.27 7.23
CA ILE A 125 -4.94 1.65 7.00
C ILE A 125 -6.48 1.81 7.05
N GLU A 126 -7.24 0.88 6.49
CA GLU A 126 -8.71 0.93 6.52
C GLU A 126 -9.30 0.76 7.93
N CYS A 127 -8.53 0.24 8.88
CA CYS A 127 -8.91 0.21 10.30
C CYS A 127 -8.72 1.57 10.99
N TYR A 128 -7.93 2.48 10.41
CA TYR A 128 -7.69 3.80 10.98
C TYR A 128 -8.79 4.79 10.58
N HIS A 129 -9.25 5.59 11.56
CA HIS A 129 -10.22 6.65 11.36
C HIS A 129 -9.56 8.02 11.54
N LEU A 130 -9.70 8.87 10.53
CA LEU A 130 -9.22 10.24 10.62
C LEU A 130 -10.07 11.04 11.62
N SER A 131 -9.41 11.78 12.50
CA SER A 131 -10.05 12.75 13.39
C SER A 131 -10.35 14.05 12.65
N VAL A 132 -11.27 14.01 11.68
CA VAL A 132 -11.64 15.19 10.87
C VAL A 132 -13.06 15.58 11.16
N ASN A 133 -13.27 16.81 11.60
CA ASN A 133 -14.61 17.41 11.75
C ASN A 133 -15.12 17.95 10.41
N ASN A 134 -15.19 17.11 9.37
CA ASN A 134 -15.70 17.51 8.06
C ASN A 134 -16.79 16.56 7.59
N ASN A 135 -18.00 17.08 7.37
CA ASN A 135 -19.17 16.32 6.91
C ASN A 135 -19.16 16.05 5.39
N GLU A 136 -18.21 16.60 4.63
CA GLU A 136 -18.13 16.45 3.17
C GLU A 136 -17.46 15.14 2.73
N TYR A 137 -16.52 14.62 3.54
CA TYR A 137 -15.75 13.42 3.21
C TYR A 137 -15.89 12.38 4.30
N GLY A 138 -15.85 11.11 3.93
CA GLY A 138 -15.74 10.03 4.90
C GLY A 138 -14.48 10.16 5.77
N THR A 139 -14.46 9.55 6.93
CA THR A 139 -13.32 9.58 7.88
C THR A 139 -12.26 8.53 7.57
N LYS A 140 -12.43 7.74 6.51
CA LYS A 140 -11.52 6.64 6.13
C LYS A 140 -10.80 6.90 4.83
N ILE A 141 -9.56 6.44 4.76
CA ILE A 141 -8.80 6.36 3.53
C ILE A 141 -8.92 4.94 2.99
N LYS A 142 -9.40 4.81 1.74
CA LYS A 142 -9.57 3.53 1.04
C LYS A 142 -8.72 3.52 -0.20
N TYR A 143 -7.82 2.56 -0.31
CA TYR A 143 -6.92 2.42 -1.44
C TYR A 143 -7.35 1.31 -2.39
N ASP A 144 -7.12 1.56 -3.69
CA ASP A 144 -7.23 0.58 -4.75
C ASP A 144 -5.84 0.28 -5.34
N PRO A 145 -5.27 -0.90 -5.08
CA PRO A 145 -3.96 -1.29 -5.59
C PRO A 145 -3.93 -1.54 -7.09
N TRP A 146 -5.11 -1.62 -7.74
CA TRP A 146 -5.25 -1.92 -9.16
C TRP A 146 -5.45 -0.67 -10.02
N LYS A 147 -5.62 0.49 -9.42
CA LYS A 147 -6.00 1.73 -10.12
C LYS A 147 -4.87 2.32 -10.97
N SER A 148 -3.62 2.09 -10.59
CA SER A 148 -2.44 2.60 -11.29
C SER A 148 -1.73 1.50 -12.06
N THR A 149 -1.30 1.78 -13.28
CA THR A 149 -0.51 0.87 -14.11
C THR A 149 0.81 0.47 -13.42
N THR A 150 1.44 1.40 -12.70
CA THR A 150 2.73 1.18 -12.02
C THR A 150 2.61 0.67 -10.59
N GLY A 151 1.40 0.31 -10.11
CA GLY A 151 1.18 -0.21 -8.76
C GLY A 151 1.19 0.84 -7.64
N ARG A 152 1.28 2.13 -7.98
CA ARG A 152 1.06 3.20 -6.99
C ARG A 152 -0.38 3.15 -6.50
N MET A 153 -0.58 3.39 -5.21
CA MET A 153 -1.92 3.37 -4.62
C MET A 153 -2.81 4.47 -5.20
N GLY A 154 -3.96 4.08 -5.72
CA GLY A 154 -5.04 5.01 -6.06
C GLY A 154 -6.07 5.07 -4.93
N LEU A 155 -6.82 6.16 -4.83
CA LEU A 155 -7.93 6.26 -3.88
C LEU A 155 -9.21 5.69 -4.50
N CYS A 156 -9.96 4.90 -3.73
CA CYS A 156 -11.30 4.46 -4.10
C CYS A 156 -12.29 5.63 -4.14
N SER A 157 -13.42 5.45 -4.84
CA SER A 157 -14.53 6.38 -4.75
C SER A 157 -15.08 6.43 -3.32
N GLY A 158 -15.38 7.62 -2.81
CA GLY A 158 -15.84 7.84 -1.42
C GLY A 158 -14.74 7.73 -0.36
N SER A 159 -13.47 7.60 -0.75
CA SER A 159 -12.33 7.71 0.16
C SER A 159 -12.07 9.17 0.54
N PHE A 160 -11.55 9.40 1.74
CA PHE A 160 -10.98 10.72 2.07
C PHE A 160 -9.86 11.07 1.07
N PRO A 161 -9.85 12.28 0.48
CA PRO A 161 -8.98 12.63 -0.65
C PRO A 161 -7.57 13.03 -0.21
N ILE A 162 -6.88 12.22 0.58
CA ILE A 162 -5.57 12.55 1.18
C ILE A 162 -4.51 12.95 0.14
N SER A 163 -4.50 12.32 -1.04
CA SER A 163 -3.53 12.63 -2.10
C SER A 163 -3.76 14.00 -2.77
N ASN A 164 -4.98 14.50 -2.69
CA ASN A 164 -5.39 15.77 -3.30
C ASN A 164 -5.60 16.89 -2.27
N LEU A 165 -5.36 16.60 -0.98
CA LEU A 165 -5.57 17.58 0.07
C LEU A 165 -4.58 18.74 -0.06
N PRO A 166 -5.07 19.98 -0.26
CA PRO A 166 -4.22 21.16 -0.35
C PRO A 166 -3.31 21.30 0.87
N LYS A 167 -2.08 21.76 0.68
CA LYS A 167 -1.14 21.98 1.79
C LYS A 167 -1.72 22.90 2.87
N THR A 168 -2.54 23.87 2.47
CA THR A 168 -3.22 24.81 3.38
C THR A 168 -4.27 24.16 4.27
N GLU A 169 -4.78 22.98 3.90
CA GLU A 169 -5.80 22.25 4.65
C GLU A 169 -5.24 21.09 5.48
N ARG A 170 -3.95 20.74 5.29
CA ARG A 170 -3.32 19.65 6.04
C ARG A 170 -3.31 19.85 7.55
N HIS A 171 -3.38 21.10 8.02
CA HIS A 171 -3.49 21.42 9.45
C HIS A 171 -4.79 20.90 10.07
N LEU A 172 -5.82 20.60 9.27
CA LEU A 172 -7.09 20.03 9.72
C LEU A 172 -7.00 18.52 10.04
N LEU A 173 -5.85 17.90 9.80
CA LEU A 173 -5.59 16.50 10.12
C LEU A 173 -4.73 16.39 11.40
N PRO A 174 -5.33 16.40 12.60
CA PRO A 174 -4.64 16.08 13.84
C PRO A 174 -4.44 14.56 13.97
N PRO A 175 -3.52 14.10 14.82
CA PRO A 175 -3.48 12.71 15.24
C PRO A 175 -4.72 12.34 16.07
N SER A 176 -5.11 11.08 16.03
CA SER A 176 -6.07 10.49 16.98
C SER A 176 -5.39 10.12 18.30
N ASN A 177 -4.09 9.83 18.24
CA ASN A 177 -3.23 9.57 19.39
C ASN A 177 -2.46 10.85 19.80
N ASP A 178 -1.15 10.77 20.02
CA ASP A 178 -0.36 11.89 20.56
C ASP A 178 0.29 12.76 19.49
N LEU A 179 0.77 12.16 18.38
CA LEU A 179 1.47 12.86 17.31
C LEU A 179 1.49 12.07 16.01
N LEU A 180 1.63 12.79 14.88
CA LEU A 180 1.92 12.20 13.57
C LEU A 180 3.42 12.10 13.37
N VAL A 181 3.87 10.99 12.79
CA VAL A 181 5.26 10.79 12.35
C VAL A 181 5.25 10.34 10.90
N GLU A 182 6.02 11.02 10.06
CA GLU A 182 6.16 10.68 8.64
C GLU A 182 7.55 10.12 8.37
N PHE A 183 7.60 8.98 7.64
CA PHE A 183 8.80 8.49 6.99
C PHE A 183 8.69 8.72 5.50
N ASP A 184 9.68 9.38 4.92
CA ASP A 184 9.74 9.74 3.51
C ASP A 184 11.10 9.36 2.94
N TYR A 185 11.13 8.62 1.84
CA TYR A 185 12.39 8.30 1.19
C TYR A 185 12.98 9.54 0.50
N ASN A 186 14.23 9.80 0.76
CA ASN A 186 14.97 10.83 0.03
C ASN A 186 15.10 10.43 -1.45
N SER A 187 14.19 10.93 -2.29
CA SER A 187 14.15 10.69 -3.74
C SER A 187 14.17 9.20 -4.12
N ALA A 188 13.17 8.45 -3.67
CA ALA A 188 13.05 7.01 -3.85
C ALA A 188 13.31 6.52 -5.28
N GLU A 189 12.73 7.15 -6.30
CA GLU A 189 12.87 6.76 -7.71
C GLU A 189 14.32 6.85 -8.21
N ILE A 190 15.07 7.87 -7.77
CA ILE A 190 16.49 8.01 -8.15
C ILE A 190 17.32 6.92 -7.48
N ARG A 191 17.04 6.63 -6.21
CA ARG A 191 17.70 5.55 -5.47
C ARG A 191 17.38 4.19 -6.06
N THR A 192 16.15 3.98 -6.52
CA THR A 192 15.76 2.77 -7.23
C THR A 192 16.53 2.66 -8.55
N LEU A 193 16.66 3.72 -9.33
CA LEU A 193 17.45 3.72 -10.56
C LEU A 193 18.94 3.43 -10.28
N LEU A 194 19.51 4.00 -9.21
CA LEU A 194 20.89 3.66 -8.77
C LEU A 194 21.04 2.16 -8.52
N ALA A 195 20.12 1.58 -7.75
CA ALA A 195 20.15 0.16 -7.43
C ALA A 195 20.04 -0.72 -8.68
N LEU A 196 19.08 -0.41 -9.57
CA LEU A 196 18.90 -1.14 -10.84
C LEU A 196 20.11 -0.99 -11.78
N SER A 197 20.86 0.10 -11.66
CA SER A 197 22.11 0.35 -12.39
C SER A 197 23.35 -0.25 -11.69
N ASN A 198 23.15 -1.05 -10.63
CA ASN A 198 24.22 -1.63 -9.80
C ASN A 198 25.18 -0.55 -9.24
N LYS A 199 24.66 0.60 -8.84
CA LYS A 199 25.42 1.69 -8.24
C LYS A 199 25.24 1.71 -6.72
N GLN A 200 26.30 2.14 -6.02
CA GLN A 200 26.24 2.29 -4.56
C GLN A 200 25.33 3.46 -4.16
N GLN A 201 24.52 3.25 -3.12
CA GLN A 201 23.67 4.28 -2.54
C GLN A 201 24.48 5.34 -1.79
N PRO A 202 24.33 6.64 -2.10
CA PRO A 202 24.96 7.69 -1.31
C PRO A 202 24.25 7.83 0.04
N LEU A 203 25.03 8.11 1.09
CA LEU A 203 24.52 8.33 2.45
C LEU A 203 23.88 9.72 2.63
N GLN A 204 24.18 10.65 1.72
CA GLN A 204 23.70 12.04 1.73
C GLN A 204 22.47 12.23 0.83
N ASP A 205 21.91 13.44 0.82
CA ASP A 205 20.86 13.84 -0.13
C ASP A 205 21.30 13.56 -1.56
N ILE A 206 20.43 12.91 -2.33
CA ILE A 206 20.76 12.42 -3.67
C ILE A 206 21.04 13.55 -4.66
N HIS A 207 20.38 14.71 -4.51
CA HIS A 207 20.58 15.86 -5.39
C HIS A 207 21.88 16.59 -5.06
N GLU A 208 22.24 16.66 -3.77
CA GLU A 208 23.55 17.17 -3.35
C GLU A 208 24.66 16.25 -3.85
N TRP A 209 24.45 14.93 -3.78
CA TRP A 209 25.39 13.98 -4.35
C TRP A 209 25.51 14.14 -5.86
N HIS A 210 24.39 14.35 -6.60
CA HIS A 210 24.43 14.64 -8.03
C HIS A 210 25.23 15.91 -8.37
N MET A 211 25.24 16.93 -7.50
CA MET A 211 26.05 18.13 -7.73
C MET A 211 27.54 17.79 -7.90
N SER A 212 28.02 16.73 -7.26
CA SER A 212 29.39 16.28 -7.41
C SER A 212 29.70 15.66 -8.80
N LEU A 213 28.68 15.26 -9.53
CA LEU A 213 28.81 14.71 -10.91
C LEU A 213 28.96 15.82 -11.97
N TYR A 214 28.62 17.05 -11.63
CA TYR A 214 28.69 18.19 -12.54
C TYR A 214 29.94 19.04 -12.27
N GLN A 215 30.59 19.43 -13.33
CA GLN A 215 31.69 20.40 -13.24
C GLN A 215 31.19 21.83 -13.11
N GLU A 216 29.92 22.08 -13.48
CA GLU A 216 29.28 23.38 -13.40
C GLU A 216 28.66 23.61 -12.03
N LYS A 217 28.69 24.88 -11.53
CA LYS A 217 28.01 25.27 -10.29
C LYS A 217 26.51 25.39 -10.52
N LYS A 218 25.78 24.30 -10.25
CA LYS A 218 24.31 24.28 -10.24
C LYS A 218 23.81 24.19 -8.80
N THR A 219 22.67 24.81 -8.54
CA THR A 219 21.95 24.66 -7.27
C THR A 219 21.29 23.29 -7.18
N ARG A 220 21.00 22.84 -5.96
CA ARG A 220 20.27 21.60 -5.69
C ARG A 220 18.94 21.53 -6.46
N GLU A 221 18.18 22.64 -6.49
CA GLU A 221 16.86 22.70 -7.15
C GLU A 221 16.98 22.64 -8.69
N GLU A 222 18.01 23.25 -9.26
CA GLU A 222 18.28 23.14 -10.71
C GLU A 222 18.63 21.70 -11.07
N ILE A 223 19.50 21.05 -10.29
CA ILE A 223 19.86 19.63 -10.50
C ILE A 223 18.64 18.73 -10.40
N LYS A 224 17.80 18.94 -9.38
CA LYS A 224 16.53 18.21 -9.22
C LYS A 224 15.64 18.39 -10.44
N SER A 225 15.44 19.63 -10.89
CA SER A 225 14.62 19.94 -12.06
C SER A 225 15.16 19.28 -13.33
N ASP A 226 16.47 19.37 -13.56
CA ASP A 226 17.13 18.82 -14.74
C ASP A 226 17.06 17.28 -14.75
N PHE A 227 17.24 16.64 -13.60
CA PHE A 227 17.12 15.19 -13.48
C PHE A 227 15.72 14.71 -13.84
N TYR A 228 14.67 15.33 -13.27
CA TYR A 228 13.29 14.91 -13.58
C TYR A 228 12.85 15.23 -14.99
N LYS A 229 13.31 16.35 -15.58
CA LYS A 229 13.11 16.63 -17.01
C LYS A 229 13.76 15.58 -17.89
N TRP A 230 14.96 15.13 -17.54
CA TRP A 230 15.63 14.05 -18.26
C TRP A 230 14.89 12.70 -18.06
N LEU A 231 14.54 12.35 -16.82
CA LEU A 231 13.94 11.04 -16.50
C LEU A 231 12.58 10.84 -17.19
N TYR A 232 11.74 11.88 -17.20
CA TYR A 232 10.37 11.82 -17.74
C TYR A 232 10.19 12.48 -19.09
N GLY A 233 11.22 13.13 -19.61
CA GLY A 233 11.21 13.79 -20.88
C GLY A 233 11.87 12.98 -22.00
N ASN A 234 12.32 13.69 -23.01
CA ASN A 234 13.07 13.08 -24.13
C ASN A 234 14.50 12.76 -23.66
N ARG A 235 14.75 11.51 -23.32
CA ARG A 235 16.06 11.04 -22.87
C ARG A 235 17.05 11.04 -24.01
N ASN A 236 18.06 11.91 -23.93
CA ASN A 236 19.19 11.90 -24.84
C ASN A 236 20.25 10.94 -24.31
N SER A 237 20.63 9.92 -25.10
CA SER A 237 21.66 8.95 -24.77
C SER A 237 23.02 9.58 -24.47
N SER A 238 23.30 10.77 -25.01
CA SER A 238 24.52 11.55 -24.73
C SER A 238 24.47 12.33 -23.41
N SER A 239 23.35 12.35 -22.68
CA SER A 239 23.26 13.06 -21.42
C SER A 239 24.16 12.40 -20.36
N ILE A 240 24.70 13.22 -19.44
CA ILE A 240 25.52 12.71 -18.32
C ILE A 240 24.76 11.69 -17.48
N TYR A 241 23.46 11.85 -17.32
CA TYR A 241 22.62 10.91 -16.57
C TYR A 241 22.46 9.58 -17.31
N SER A 242 22.21 9.60 -18.65
CA SER A 242 22.09 8.36 -19.43
C SER A 242 23.38 7.52 -19.37
N GLN A 243 24.52 8.17 -19.53
CA GLN A 243 25.82 7.52 -19.44
C GLN A 243 26.13 7.00 -18.03
N PHE A 244 25.82 7.79 -17.01
CA PHE A 244 26.08 7.41 -15.63
C PHE A 244 25.18 6.24 -15.20
N TYR A 245 23.88 6.32 -15.45
CA TYR A 245 22.90 5.32 -15.01
C TYR A 245 22.82 4.11 -15.95
N LYS A 246 23.43 4.17 -17.13
CA LYS A 246 23.37 3.10 -18.13
C LYS A 246 21.92 2.64 -18.37
N THR A 247 21.04 3.61 -18.62
CA THR A 247 19.59 3.38 -18.72
C THR A 247 19.20 2.35 -19.76
N ASP A 248 19.97 2.23 -20.84
CA ASP A 248 19.72 1.24 -21.90
C ASP A 248 19.95 -0.18 -21.38
N ASP A 249 20.98 -0.39 -20.52
CA ASP A 249 21.22 -1.69 -19.87
C ASP A 249 20.07 -2.02 -18.91
N VAL A 250 19.58 -1.04 -18.15
CA VAL A 250 18.42 -1.21 -17.24
C VAL A 250 17.17 -1.58 -18.04
N VAL A 251 16.88 -0.86 -19.13
CA VAL A 251 15.74 -1.19 -19.99
C VAL A 251 15.89 -2.57 -20.59
N ALA A 252 17.06 -2.92 -21.15
CA ALA A 252 17.30 -4.24 -21.74
C ALA A 252 17.13 -5.41 -20.75
N GLN A 253 17.37 -5.16 -19.45
CA GLN A 253 17.21 -6.18 -18.42
C GLN A 253 15.74 -6.49 -18.10
N PHE A 254 14.86 -5.48 -18.13
CA PHE A 254 13.49 -5.58 -17.61
C PHE A 254 12.39 -5.40 -18.66
N PHE A 255 12.72 -5.08 -19.91
CA PHE A 255 11.78 -4.86 -21.01
C PHE A 255 12.07 -5.79 -22.18
N ASN A 256 11.05 -6.51 -22.65
CA ASN A 256 11.17 -7.47 -23.76
C ASN A 256 10.65 -6.96 -25.12
N GLY A 257 10.32 -5.67 -25.23
CA GLY A 257 9.75 -5.04 -26.42
C GLY A 257 8.22 -4.85 -26.36
N GLU A 258 7.51 -5.56 -25.48
CA GLU A 258 6.05 -5.46 -25.33
C GLU A 258 5.62 -5.16 -23.88
N GLN A 259 6.40 -5.63 -22.92
CA GLN A 259 6.09 -5.50 -21.50
C GLN A 259 7.38 -5.45 -20.67
N ILE A 260 7.25 -4.82 -19.49
CA ILE A 260 8.28 -4.87 -18.46
C ILE A 260 7.95 -5.95 -17.45
N GLU A 261 8.97 -6.53 -16.83
CA GLU A 261 8.86 -7.35 -15.63
C GLU A 261 9.79 -6.78 -14.56
N THR A 262 9.23 -6.37 -13.41
CA THR A 262 10.00 -5.76 -12.32
C THR A 262 10.72 -6.80 -11.47
N PRO A 263 11.72 -6.42 -10.63
CA PRO A 263 12.32 -7.32 -9.66
C PRO A 263 11.33 -8.01 -8.70
N PHE A 264 10.12 -7.46 -8.55
CA PHE A 264 9.06 -8.02 -7.72
C PHE A 264 8.08 -8.92 -8.50
N GLY A 265 8.38 -9.20 -9.77
CA GLY A 265 7.56 -10.06 -10.63
C GLY A 265 6.32 -9.38 -11.22
N ARG A 266 6.18 -8.06 -11.05
CA ARG A 266 5.07 -7.32 -11.65
C ARG A 266 5.28 -7.15 -13.14
N VAL A 267 4.29 -7.59 -13.92
CA VAL A 267 4.29 -7.49 -15.39
C VAL A 267 3.38 -6.35 -15.84
N ILE A 268 3.89 -5.43 -16.65
CA ILE A 268 3.18 -4.25 -17.15
C ILE A 268 3.42 -4.11 -18.65
N LYS A 269 2.36 -4.00 -19.44
CA LYS A 269 2.47 -3.64 -20.86
C LYS A 269 3.08 -2.25 -21.00
N SER A 270 4.06 -2.10 -21.87
CA SER A 270 4.78 -0.85 -22.09
C SER A 270 5.27 -0.77 -23.52
N ASP A 271 5.49 0.45 -23.97
CA ASP A 271 6.32 0.76 -25.12
C ASP A 271 7.74 1.14 -24.68
N GLU A 272 8.65 1.29 -25.62
CA GLU A 272 10.05 1.65 -25.38
C GLU A 272 10.20 3.01 -24.67
N PHE A 273 9.32 3.98 -25.00
CA PHE A 273 9.36 5.31 -24.42
C PHE A 273 9.03 5.31 -22.92
N HIS A 274 8.03 4.54 -22.51
CA HIS A 274 7.58 4.46 -21.13
C HIS A 274 8.31 3.42 -20.28
N ALA A 275 9.04 2.48 -20.94
CA ALA A 275 9.63 1.32 -20.26
C ALA A 275 10.45 1.71 -19.02
N LEU A 276 11.43 2.61 -19.15
CA LEU A 276 12.28 3.00 -18.00
C LEU A 276 11.46 3.63 -16.87
N SER A 277 10.53 4.54 -17.17
CA SER A 277 9.72 5.18 -16.15
C SER A 277 8.82 4.18 -15.42
N TYR A 278 8.25 3.22 -16.15
CA TYR A 278 7.42 2.17 -15.55
C TYR A 278 8.25 1.20 -14.68
N ILE A 279 9.45 0.80 -15.15
CA ILE A 279 10.39 -0.01 -14.37
C ILE A 279 10.69 0.68 -13.03
N ILE A 280 11.09 1.96 -13.06
CA ILE A 280 11.48 2.70 -11.86
C ILE A 280 10.28 2.91 -10.93
N GLN A 281 9.17 3.44 -11.45
CA GLN A 281 8.00 3.76 -10.63
C GLN A 281 7.39 2.52 -9.97
N SER A 282 7.27 1.44 -10.74
CA SER A 282 6.68 0.21 -10.23
C SER A 282 7.60 -0.47 -9.20
N THR A 283 8.90 -0.55 -9.50
CA THR A 283 9.87 -1.11 -8.54
C THR A 283 9.93 -0.28 -7.26
N THR A 284 9.90 1.05 -7.36
CA THR A 284 9.88 1.95 -6.18
C THR A 284 8.63 1.74 -5.34
N SER A 285 7.46 1.63 -5.98
CA SER A 285 6.20 1.39 -5.27
C SER A 285 6.22 0.06 -4.52
N ASP A 286 6.63 -1.01 -5.19
CA ASP A 286 6.66 -2.34 -4.59
C ASP A 286 7.70 -2.41 -3.45
N LEU A 287 8.86 -1.81 -3.62
CA LEU A 287 9.91 -1.71 -2.61
C LEU A 287 9.43 -0.93 -1.36
N PHE A 288 8.75 0.20 -1.56
CA PHE A 288 8.15 0.97 -0.48
C PHE A 288 7.19 0.10 0.34
N PHE A 289 6.27 -0.62 -0.31
CA PHE A 289 5.33 -1.48 0.39
C PHE A 289 5.97 -2.70 1.03
N GLU A 290 7.04 -3.25 0.45
CA GLU A 290 7.82 -4.30 1.10
C GLU A 290 8.43 -3.80 2.41
N SER A 291 9.07 -2.63 2.39
CA SER A 291 9.68 -2.03 3.58
C SER A 291 8.63 -1.66 4.63
N LEU A 292 7.50 -1.09 4.21
CA LEU A 292 6.40 -0.76 5.12
C LEU A 292 5.78 -2.02 5.74
N TYR A 293 5.67 -3.12 4.98
CA TYR A 293 5.22 -4.39 5.52
C TYR A 293 6.18 -4.93 6.61
N ASN A 294 7.48 -4.80 6.42
CA ASN A 294 8.46 -5.18 7.42
C ASN A 294 8.32 -4.34 8.71
N VAL A 295 8.04 -3.05 8.59
CA VAL A 295 7.70 -2.19 9.75
C VAL A 295 6.42 -2.66 10.41
N LEU A 296 5.37 -2.97 9.66
CA LEU A 296 4.11 -3.49 10.19
C LEU A 296 4.30 -4.78 10.99
N GLU A 297 5.09 -5.72 10.47
CA GLU A 297 5.41 -6.97 11.18
C GLU A 297 6.21 -6.70 12.48
N TYR A 298 7.13 -5.73 12.45
CA TYR A 298 7.82 -5.28 13.65
C TYR A 298 6.84 -4.69 14.68
N MET A 299 5.93 -3.82 14.24
CA MET A 299 4.90 -3.24 15.12
C MET A 299 4.05 -4.32 15.78
N LYS A 300 3.58 -5.31 15.00
CA LYS A 300 2.80 -6.44 15.51
C LYS A 300 3.59 -7.30 16.51
N LYS A 301 4.83 -7.63 16.18
CA LYS A 301 5.73 -8.42 17.04
C LYS A 301 5.96 -7.76 18.40
N HIS A 302 6.11 -6.45 18.42
CA HIS A 302 6.40 -5.67 19.62
C HIS A 302 5.14 -5.11 20.29
N ARG A 303 3.95 -5.44 19.77
CA ARG A 303 2.64 -5.00 20.29
C ARG A 303 2.55 -3.48 20.40
N ILE A 304 3.08 -2.78 19.38
CA ILE A 304 2.99 -1.32 19.26
C ILE A 304 1.54 -0.98 18.97
N ASN A 305 0.96 -0.06 19.75
CA ASN A 305 -0.45 0.33 19.60
C ASN A 305 -0.67 1.53 18.66
N SER A 306 0.41 2.13 18.20
CA SER A 306 0.37 3.16 17.15
C SER A 306 -0.09 2.57 15.82
N HIS A 307 -0.63 3.41 14.92
CA HIS A 307 -1.26 2.98 13.67
C HIS A 307 -0.53 3.51 12.45
N ILE A 308 -0.62 2.78 11.33
CA ILE A 308 -0.35 3.34 10.00
C ILE A 308 -1.59 4.13 9.62
N ALA A 309 -1.46 5.47 9.56
CA ALA A 309 -2.60 6.35 9.28
C ALA A 309 -2.88 6.43 7.76
N TRP A 310 -1.86 6.69 6.95
CA TRP A 310 -1.95 6.69 5.49
C TRP A 310 -0.58 6.59 4.82
N THR A 311 -0.60 6.36 3.50
CA THR A 311 0.58 6.46 2.63
C THR A 311 0.35 7.52 1.55
N LEU A 312 1.42 8.18 1.12
CA LEU A 312 1.38 9.15 0.04
C LEU A 312 2.64 9.03 -0.82
N HIS A 313 2.48 8.44 -2.01
CA HIS A 313 3.58 8.09 -2.91
C HIS A 313 4.62 7.17 -2.25
N ASP A 314 5.76 7.70 -1.85
CA ASP A 314 6.90 7.05 -1.22
C ASP A 314 7.09 7.47 0.25
N SER A 315 6.04 8.04 0.85
CA SER A 315 5.97 8.34 2.27
C SER A 315 4.84 7.61 2.99
N VAL A 316 5.04 7.38 4.28
CA VAL A 316 4.04 6.82 5.19
C VAL A 316 3.92 7.69 6.42
N VAL A 317 2.68 7.91 6.86
CA VAL A 317 2.38 8.64 8.10
C VAL A 317 1.84 7.66 9.13
N PHE A 318 2.45 7.67 10.30
CA PHE A 318 2.02 6.93 11.48
C PHE A 318 1.33 7.88 12.44
N ASP A 319 0.27 7.41 13.08
CA ASP A 319 -0.35 8.05 14.24
C ASP A 319 0.19 7.37 15.49
N MET A 320 1.10 8.07 16.19
CA MET A 320 1.94 7.51 17.25
C MET A 320 1.43 7.88 18.63
N TYR A 321 1.43 6.89 19.53
CA TYR A 321 1.44 7.15 20.96
C TYR A 321 2.83 7.61 21.43
N GLN A 322 2.90 8.54 22.35
CA GLN A 322 4.16 9.02 22.92
C GLN A 322 5.00 7.87 23.52
N ARG A 323 4.36 6.90 24.16
CA ARG A 323 5.03 5.72 24.73
C ARG A 323 5.68 4.82 23.69
N ASP A 324 5.19 4.82 22.45
CA ASP A 324 5.67 3.96 21.37
C ASP A 324 6.85 4.61 20.61
N MET A 325 7.18 5.88 20.91
CA MET A 325 8.31 6.60 20.29
C MET A 325 9.66 5.94 20.56
N VAL A 326 9.79 5.14 21.60
CA VAL A 326 10.98 4.31 21.88
C VAL A 326 11.30 3.33 20.74
N HIS A 327 10.34 2.98 19.92
CA HIS A 327 10.50 2.10 18.76
C HIS A 327 10.84 2.83 17.45
N LEU A 328 10.78 4.15 17.43
CA LEU A 328 10.85 4.94 16.19
C LEU A 328 12.15 4.73 15.42
N GLU A 329 13.29 4.70 16.10
CA GLU A 329 14.59 4.45 15.46
C GLU A 329 14.65 3.07 14.81
N ASN A 330 14.16 2.03 15.50
CA ASN A 330 14.09 0.67 14.94
C ASN A 330 13.15 0.60 13.73
N MET A 331 11.97 1.25 13.78
CA MET A 331 11.04 1.33 12.67
C MET A 331 11.68 2.01 11.47
N LYS A 332 12.37 3.15 11.67
CA LYS A 332 13.12 3.87 10.64
C LYS A 332 14.21 2.98 10.03
N ASN A 333 15.00 2.30 10.87
CA ASN A 333 16.08 1.42 10.40
C ASN A 333 15.53 0.26 9.56
N ILE A 334 14.43 -0.37 9.98
CA ILE A 334 13.75 -1.41 9.20
C ILE A 334 13.25 -0.85 7.86
N PHE A 335 12.63 0.33 7.88
CA PHE A 335 12.11 0.97 6.67
C PHE A 335 13.23 1.35 5.70
N SER A 336 14.38 1.80 6.20
CA SER A 336 15.55 2.17 5.39
C SER A 336 16.25 0.99 4.73
N GLN A 337 16.21 -0.21 5.35
CA GLN A 337 16.82 -1.43 4.81
C GLN A 337 15.90 -2.08 3.80
N THR A 338 16.15 -1.82 2.52
CA THR A 338 15.33 -2.34 1.44
C THR A 338 16.01 -3.53 0.75
N SER A 339 15.24 -4.31 -0.03
CA SER A 339 15.80 -5.39 -0.86
C SER A 339 16.76 -4.89 -1.98
N LEU A 340 16.76 -3.58 -2.24
CA LEU A 340 17.64 -2.93 -3.22
C LEU A 340 18.75 -2.06 -2.57
N GLY A 341 19.01 -2.24 -1.28
CA GLY A 341 20.04 -1.52 -0.53
C GLY A 341 19.45 -0.55 0.51
N THR A 342 20.32 0.18 1.19
CA THR A 342 19.92 1.11 2.25
C THR A 342 19.52 2.45 1.65
N TYR A 343 18.25 2.85 1.82
CA TYR A 343 17.72 4.13 1.37
C TYR A 343 17.72 5.15 2.50
N LEU A 344 18.10 6.39 2.19
CA LEU A 344 18.01 7.49 3.15
C LEU A 344 16.54 7.82 3.41
N VAL A 345 16.15 7.85 4.69
CA VAL A 345 14.80 8.17 5.17
C VAL A 345 14.82 9.51 5.89
N ASN A 346 13.99 10.43 5.43
CA ASN A 346 13.65 11.65 6.15
C ASN A 346 12.57 11.33 7.17
N VAL A 347 12.69 11.84 8.39
CA VAL A 347 11.69 11.68 9.44
C VAL A 347 11.18 13.04 9.84
N SER A 348 9.87 13.21 9.89
CA SER A 348 9.21 14.41 10.37
C SER A 348 8.15 14.04 11.40
N GLN A 349 7.89 14.94 12.35
CA GLN A 349 6.81 14.76 13.34
C GLN A 349 6.01 16.04 13.52
N GLY A 350 4.75 15.92 13.95
CA GLY A 350 3.90 17.08 14.18
C GLY A 350 2.63 16.79 14.96
N LYS A 351 2.00 17.84 15.46
CA LYS A 351 0.68 17.79 16.12
C LYS A 351 -0.49 17.86 15.13
N ASN A 352 -0.21 18.08 13.86
CA ASN A 352 -1.11 17.95 12.72
C ASN A 352 -0.27 17.79 11.44
N TYR A 353 -0.89 17.32 10.36
CA TYR A 353 -0.19 17.06 9.10
C TYR A 353 0.30 18.32 8.36
N GLY A 354 -0.20 19.51 8.72
CA GLY A 354 0.24 20.80 8.15
C GLY A 354 1.46 21.38 8.85
N GLN A 355 1.82 20.89 10.02
CA GLN A 355 2.91 21.39 10.88
C GLN A 355 3.88 20.25 11.22
N MET A 356 4.39 19.59 10.19
CA MET A 356 5.40 18.54 10.33
C MET A 356 6.80 19.15 10.35
N GLU A 357 7.57 18.87 11.40
CA GLU A 357 8.94 19.32 11.57
C GLU A 357 9.92 18.16 11.41
N ARG A 358 11.01 18.39 10.68
CA ARG A 358 12.03 17.37 10.44
C ARG A 358 12.80 17.06 11.72
N ILE A 359 12.96 15.79 12.02
CA ILE A 359 13.81 15.30 13.11
C ILE A 359 15.20 15.02 12.51
N ASN A 360 16.21 15.73 12.97
CA ASN A 360 17.58 15.62 12.44
C ASN A 360 18.48 14.66 13.22
N GLU A 361 18.07 14.23 14.43
CA GLU A 361 18.85 13.35 15.31
C GLU A 361 18.02 12.15 15.75
N PHE A 362 18.53 10.97 15.46
CA PHE A 362 18.17 9.68 16.06
C PHE A 362 19.45 8.98 16.49
#